data_67581e2d71b3e9d495ac5764974b0594
#
_entry.id   67581e2d71b3e9d495ac5764974b0594
#
_cell.length_a   1.000
_cell.length_b   1.000
_cell.length_c   1.000
_cell.angle_alpha   90.00
_cell.angle_beta   90.00
_cell.angle_gamma   90.00
#
_symmetry.space_group_name_H-M   'P 1'
#
loop_
_entity.id
_entity.type
_entity.pdbx_description
1 polymer ?
#
loop_
_entity_poly.entity_id
_entity_poly.type
_entity_poly.pdbx_seq_one_letter_code
_entity_poly.pdbx_strand_id
1 'polypeptide(L)'
;MIINLEKNKYVVLDVETNGLASLEWDLLSISIYDPDTNESYDRFLPLELNDCVLTTHINGITEEDLKDKTPISQNEFDEIIKKFNLENRTILTYGSIDEKFIRTYCNRHKIKGFEK
;
A
#
# COMPACT_ATOMS: atom_id res chain seq x y z
N MET A 1 -25.48 -4.17 15.30
CA MET A 1 -24.72 -3.00 15.75
C MET A 1 -24.33 -2.15 14.54
N ILE A 2 -24.58 -0.87 14.62
CA ILE A 2 -24.20 0.06 13.56
C ILE A 2 -22.95 0.79 14.02
N ILE A 3 -21.90 0.73 13.19
CA ILE A 3 -20.69 1.49 13.45
C ILE A 3 -20.73 2.72 12.55
N ASN A 4 -20.81 3.88 13.17
CA ASN A 4 -20.78 5.14 12.45
C ASN A 4 -19.35 5.67 12.42
N LEU A 5 -18.76 5.71 11.23
CA LEU A 5 -17.47 6.37 11.04
C LEU A 5 -17.76 7.82 10.70
N GLU A 6 -17.04 8.73 11.33
CA GLU A 6 -17.16 10.14 11.02
C GLU A 6 -16.67 10.39 9.58
N LYS A 7 -17.41 11.24 8.86
CA LYS A 7 -17.02 11.60 7.50
C LYS A 7 -15.60 12.18 7.47
N ASN A 8 -14.87 11.80 6.46
CA ASN A 8 -13.52 12.31 6.20
C ASN A 8 -12.50 11.98 7.29
N LYS A 9 -12.82 11.06 8.20
CA LYS A 9 -11.90 10.71 9.29
C LYS A 9 -11.04 9.49 8.98
N TYR A 10 -11.56 8.55 8.19
CA TYR A 10 -10.90 7.27 7.96
C TYR A 10 -10.72 6.97 6.48
N VAL A 11 -9.59 6.35 6.15
CA VAL A 11 -9.40 5.64 4.88
C VAL A 11 -8.93 4.24 5.19
N VAL A 12 -9.19 3.31 4.28
CA VAL A 12 -8.76 1.91 4.43
C VAL A 12 -7.57 1.68 3.52
N LEU A 13 -6.53 1.08 4.06
CA LEU A 13 -5.33 0.74 3.30
C LEU A 13 -5.07 -0.76 3.43
N ASP A 14 -4.77 -1.40 2.31
CA ASP A 14 -4.44 -2.81 2.27
C ASP A 14 -3.23 -3.01 1.38
N VAL A 15 -2.37 -3.98 1.73
CA VAL A 15 -1.23 -4.34 0.90
C VAL A 15 -1.22 -5.84 0.67
N GLU A 16 -0.60 -6.23 -0.46
CA GLU A 16 -0.24 -7.62 -0.71
C GLU A 16 1.27 -7.70 -0.76
N THR A 17 1.82 -8.75 -0.18
CA THR A 17 3.27 -8.90 -0.02
C THR A 17 3.72 -10.29 -0.44
N ASN A 18 5.01 -10.42 -0.73
CA ASN A 18 5.60 -11.68 -1.14
C ASN A 18 6.08 -12.54 0.05
N GLY A 19 5.86 -12.07 1.26
CA GLY A 19 6.25 -12.76 2.49
C GLY A 19 5.92 -11.88 3.68
N LEU A 20 6.38 -12.26 4.87
CA LEU A 20 5.98 -11.60 6.12
C LEU A 20 7.01 -10.61 6.68
N ALA A 21 8.26 -10.67 6.24
CA ALA A 21 9.33 -9.80 6.74
C ALA A 21 9.63 -8.69 5.72
N SER A 22 9.37 -7.44 6.11
CA SER A 22 9.43 -6.30 5.19
C SER A 22 10.83 -6.00 4.64
N LEU A 23 11.89 -6.41 5.33
CA LEU A 23 13.26 -6.21 4.85
C LEU A 23 13.71 -7.27 3.85
N GLU A 24 13.00 -8.39 3.77
CA GLU A 24 13.39 -9.54 2.93
C GLU A 24 12.48 -9.76 1.73
N TRP A 25 11.22 -9.33 1.83
CA TRP A 25 10.20 -9.64 0.84
C TRP A 25 9.60 -8.38 0.25
N ASP A 26 9.26 -8.48 -1.04
CA ASP A 26 8.71 -7.35 -1.77
C ASP A 26 7.27 -7.02 -1.37
N LEU A 27 6.98 -5.73 -1.36
CA LEU A 27 5.63 -5.21 -1.38
C LEU A 27 5.12 -5.36 -2.82
N LEU A 28 4.01 -6.06 -3.01
CA LEU A 28 3.50 -6.39 -4.34
C LEU A 28 2.39 -5.46 -4.81
N SER A 29 1.56 -4.99 -3.89
CA SER A 29 0.48 -4.05 -4.24
C SER A 29 0.07 -3.20 -3.05
N ILE A 30 -0.47 -2.03 -3.37
CA ILE A 30 -1.07 -1.11 -2.39
C ILE A 30 -2.47 -0.78 -2.88
N SER A 31 -3.44 -0.83 -1.97
CA SER A 31 -4.82 -0.40 -2.23
C SER A 31 -5.25 0.57 -1.16
N ILE A 32 -5.85 1.67 -1.57
CA ILE A 32 -6.42 2.68 -0.67
C ILE A 32 -7.88 2.87 -1.05
N TYR A 33 -8.76 2.84 -0.07
CA TYR A 33 -10.18 3.04 -0.29
C TYR A 33 -10.72 4.12 0.63
N ASP A 34 -11.46 5.06 0.04
CA ASP A 34 -12.14 6.14 0.76
C ASP A 34 -13.62 5.78 0.85
N PRO A 35 -14.13 5.40 2.04
CA PRO A 35 -15.53 5.03 2.17
C PRO A 35 -16.52 6.19 1.99
N ASP A 36 -16.08 7.43 2.13
CA ASP A 36 -16.95 8.59 1.98
C ASP A 36 -17.24 8.90 0.52
N THR A 37 -16.25 8.77 -0.35
CA THR A 37 -16.40 9.09 -1.78
C THR A 37 -16.53 7.86 -2.64
N ASN A 38 -16.29 6.68 -2.08
CA ASN A 38 -16.21 5.40 -2.80
C ASN A 38 -15.09 5.39 -3.85
N GLU A 39 -14.09 6.26 -3.68
CA GLU A 39 -12.92 6.26 -4.56
C GLU A 39 -11.88 5.27 -4.05
N SER A 40 -11.15 4.68 -4.97
CA SER A 40 -10.07 3.76 -4.64
C SER A 40 -8.83 4.03 -5.49
N TYR A 41 -7.71 3.57 -4.98
CA TYR A 41 -6.43 3.61 -5.69
C TYR A 41 -5.81 2.23 -5.52
N ASP A 42 -5.52 1.57 -6.64
CA ASP A 42 -4.93 0.24 -6.65
C ASP A 42 -3.67 0.27 -7.51
N ARG A 43 -2.58 -0.25 -6.98
CA ARG A 43 -1.28 -0.13 -7.64
C ARG A 43 -0.46 -1.40 -7.43
N PHE A 44 -0.09 -2.07 -8.53
CA PHE A 44 0.91 -3.12 -8.51
C PHE A 44 2.31 -2.51 -8.53
N LEU A 45 3.25 -3.19 -7.90
CA LEU A 45 4.64 -2.75 -7.79
C LEU A 45 5.58 -3.82 -8.37
N PRO A 46 6.74 -3.41 -8.89
CA PRO A 46 7.68 -4.37 -9.45
C PRO A 46 8.41 -5.17 -8.36
N LEU A 47 8.87 -6.35 -8.71
CA LEU A 47 9.77 -7.11 -7.85
C LEU A 47 11.13 -6.40 -7.81
N GLU A 48 11.68 -6.24 -6.62
CA GLU A 48 12.95 -5.57 -6.39
C GLU A 48 13.90 -6.39 -5.53
N LEU A 49 13.36 -7.10 -4.55
CA LEU A 49 14.13 -7.92 -3.60
C LEU A 49 14.12 -9.39 -3.98
N ASN A 50 13.06 -9.83 -4.63
CA ASN A 50 12.84 -11.24 -4.94
C ASN A 50 12.79 -11.46 -6.44
N ASP A 51 13.12 -12.67 -6.87
CA ASP A 51 13.15 -13.03 -8.30
C ASP A 51 11.79 -13.48 -8.82
N CYS A 52 10.91 -13.92 -7.93
CA CYS A 52 9.59 -14.42 -8.32
C CYS A 52 8.58 -14.20 -7.20
N VAL A 53 7.30 -14.33 -7.54
CA VAL A 53 6.21 -14.23 -6.56
C VAL A 53 5.98 -15.61 -5.95
N LEU A 54 6.13 -15.71 -4.63
CA LEU A 54 5.96 -16.96 -3.88
C LEU A 54 4.57 -17.09 -3.26
N THR A 55 3.76 -16.06 -3.30
CA THR A 55 2.48 -16.00 -2.59
C THR A 55 1.27 -15.98 -3.51
N THR A 56 1.44 -16.34 -4.79
CA THR A 56 0.34 -16.37 -5.77
C THR A 56 -0.85 -17.22 -5.28
N HIS A 57 -0.58 -18.30 -4.60
CA HIS A 57 -1.62 -19.19 -4.06
C HIS A 57 -2.42 -18.55 -2.91
N ILE A 58 -1.94 -17.44 -2.36
CA ILE A 58 -2.62 -16.72 -1.29
C ILE A 58 -3.35 -15.49 -1.85
N ASN A 59 -2.65 -14.66 -2.63
CA ASN A 59 -3.17 -13.37 -3.08
C ASN A 59 -3.52 -13.30 -4.57
N GLY A 60 -3.23 -14.34 -5.33
CA GLY A 60 -3.54 -14.39 -6.76
C GLY A 60 -2.62 -13.57 -7.66
N ILE A 61 -1.65 -12.87 -7.11
CA ILE A 61 -0.74 -12.03 -7.88
C ILE A 61 0.36 -12.89 -8.51
N THR A 62 0.62 -12.66 -9.80
CA THR A 62 1.64 -13.39 -10.55
C THR A 62 2.73 -12.45 -11.03
N GLU A 63 3.86 -13.01 -11.51
CA GLU A 63 4.92 -12.22 -12.12
C GLU A 63 4.40 -11.43 -13.32
N GLU A 64 3.44 -11.99 -14.06
CA GLU A 64 2.84 -11.32 -15.22
C GLU A 64 2.10 -10.05 -14.80
N ASP A 65 1.43 -10.06 -13.64
CA ASP A 65 0.74 -8.87 -13.12
C ASP A 65 1.70 -7.74 -12.78
N LEU A 66 2.93 -8.08 -12.39
CA LEU A 66 3.93 -7.12 -11.97
C LEU A 66 4.86 -6.69 -13.09
N LYS A 67 4.80 -7.38 -14.22
CA LYS A 67 5.62 -7.09 -15.39
C LYS A 67 5.37 -5.67 -15.87
N ASP A 68 6.43 -4.96 -16.20
CA ASP A 68 6.38 -3.59 -16.70
C ASP A 68 5.85 -2.55 -15.71
N LYS A 69 5.69 -2.92 -14.44
CA LYS A 69 5.34 -1.95 -13.40
C LYS A 69 6.58 -1.17 -12.98
N THR A 70 6.36 0.03 -12.48
CA THR A 70 7.44 0.91 -12.02
C THR A 70 7.28 1.20 -10.54
N PRO A 71 8.37 1.53 -9.83
CA PRO A 71 8.26 1.96 -8.44
C PRO A 71 7.45 3.25 -8.32
N ILE A 72 6.86 3.47 -7.15
CA ILE A 72 6.14 4.72 -6.86
C ILE A 72 7.18 5.83 -6.69
N SER A 73 6.97 6.94 -7.40
CA SER A 73 7.81 8.12 -7.26
C SER A 73 7.34 8.99 -6.10
N GLN A 74 8.19 9.93 -5.66
CA GLN A 74 7.79 10.91 -4.65
C GLN A 74 6.56 11.71 -5.11
N ASN A 75 6.53 12.11 -6.38
CA ASN A 75 5.39 12.84 -6.94
C ASN A 75 4.09 12.03 -6.87
N GLU A 76 4.14 10.78 -7.26
CA GLU A 76 2.96 9.90 -7.18
C GLU A 76 2.50 9.75 -5.73
N PHE A 77 3.44 9.56 -4.82
CA PHE A 77 3.15 9.43 -3.40
C PHE A 77 2.49 10.70 -2.84
N ASP A 78 3.04 11.87 -3.19
CA ASP A 78 2.48 13.15 -2.77
C ASP A 78 1.06 13.36 -3.29
N GLU A 79 0.79 12.95 -4.52
CA GLU A 79 -0.54 13.03 -5.11
C GLU A 79 -1.54 12.14 -4.37
N ILE A 80 -1.12 10.95 -3.95
CA ILE A 80 -1.95 10.02 -3.17
C ILE A 80 -2.28 10.64 -1.82
N ILE A 81 -1.28 11.17 -1.14
CA ILE A 81 -1.49 11.81 0.17
C ILE A 81 -2.50 12.94 0.06
N LYS A 82 -2.39 13.76 -0.99
CA LYS A 82 -3.28 14.87 -1.21
C LYS A 82 -4.69 14.42 -1.60
N LYS A 83 -4.79 13.47 -2.52
CA LYS A 83 -6.07 12.99 -3.04
C LYS A 83 -6.94 12.41 -1.92
N PHE A 84 -6.36 11.61 -1.04
CA PHE A 84 -7.08 10.96 0.04
C PHE A 84 -6.99 11.71 1.37
N ASN A 85 -6.32 12.87 1.39
CA ASN A 85 -6.15 13.69 2.59
C ASN A 85 -5.57 12.88 3.76
N LEU A 86 -4.53 12.11 3.48
CA LEU A 86 -3.97 11.15 4.43
C LEU A 86 -3.36 11.80 5.66
N GLU A 87 -2.93 13.06 5.58
CA GLU A 87 -2.35 13.78 6.71
C GLU A 87 -3.35 14.03 7.83
N ASN A 88 -4.63 14.11 7.48
CA ASN A 88 -5.70 14.49 8.41
C ASN A 88 -6.65 13.36 8.73
N ARG A 89 -6.33 12.14 8.31
CA ARG A 89 -7.20 10.98 8.48
C ARG A 89 -6.49 9.85 9.20
N THR A 90 -7.27 9.03 9.87
CA THR A 90 -6.79 7.77 10.42
C THR A 90 -6.78 6.71 9.33
N ILE A 91 -5.64 6.06 9.15
CA ILE A 91 -5.49 4.98 8.19
C ILE A 91 -5.80 3.67 8.90
N LEU A 92 -6.79 2.95 8.39
CA LEU A 92 -7.17 1.65 8.93
C LEU A 92 -6.52 0.55 8.10
N THR A 93 -5.86 -0.38 8.76
CA THR A 93 -5.25 -1.55 8.12
C THR A 93 -5.73 -2.82 8.81
N TYR A 94 -5.54 -3.97 8.14
CA TYR A 94 -5.92 -5.26 8.69
C TYR A 94 -4.97 -5.76 9.76
N GLY A 95 -3.78 -5.19 9.85
CA GLY A 95 -2.79 -5.61 10.84
C GLY A 95 -1.55 -4.74 10.76
N SER A 96 -0.54 -5.08 11.56
CA SER A 96 0.68 -4.29 11.66
C SER A 96 1.64 -4.46 10.48
N ILE A 97 1.46 -5.51 9.69
CA ILE A 97 2.37 -5.81 8.58
C ILE A 97 2.29 -4.76 7.47
N ASP A 98 1.09 -4.24 7.21
CA ASP A 98 0.84 -3.25 6.15
C ASP A 98 1.70 -2.01 6.36
N GLU A 99 1.67 -1.46 7.57
CA GLU A 99 2.44 -0.28 7.92
C GLU A 99 3.94 -0.53 7.76
N LYS A 100 4.42 -1.68 8.25
CA LYS A 100 5.83 -2.01 8.16
C LYS A 100 6.32 -2.09 6.73
N PHE A 101 5.55 -2.71 5.84
CA PHE A 101 5.92 -2.84 4.44
C PHE A 101 5.96 -1.49 3.73
N ILE A 102 4.98 -0.63 3.99
CA ILE A 102 4.94 0.70 3.38
C ILE A 102 6.10 1.55 3.89
N ARG A 103 6.35 1.52 5.19
CA ARG A 103 7.47 2.27 5.78
C ARG A 103 8.81 1.81 5.22
N THR A 104 9.03 0.50 5.15
CA THR A 104 10.27 -0.06 4.60
C THR A 104 10.42 0.30 3.12
N TYR A 105 9.32 0.22 2.36
CA TYR A 105 9.32 0.61 0.95
C TYR A 105 9.70 2.08 0.79
N CYS A 106 9.07 2.96 1.54
CA CYS A 106 9.37 4.39 1.48
C CYS A 106 10.82 4.69 1.86
N ASN A 107 11.34 4.01 2.89
CA ASN A 107 12.74 4.19 3.30
C ASN A 107 13.70 3.74 2.20
N ARG A 108 13.44 2.59 1.56
CA ARG A 108 14.29 2.06 0.50
C ARG A 108 14.31 2.99 -0.71
N HIS A 109 13.17 3.58 -1.05
CA HIS A 109 13.04 4.47 -2.20
C HIS A 109 13.25 5.94 -1.85
N LYS A 110 13.59 6.23 -0.60
CA LYS A 110 13.80 7.61 -0.11
C LYS A 110 12.57 8.48 -0.34
N ILE A 111 11.39 7.89 -0.19
CA ILE A 111 10.12 8.61 -0.27
C ILE A 111 9.79 9.18 1.10
N LYS A 112 9.45 10.46 1.15
CA LYS A 112 9.07 11.14 2.38
C LYS A 112 7.57 11.34 2.43
N GLY A 113 7.02 11.40 3.64
CA GLY A 113 5.59 11.61 3.86
C GLY A 113 4.91 10.50 4.65
N PHE A 114 5.59 9.37 4.86
CA PHE A 114 5.08 8.25 5.66
C PHE A 114 6.05 7.96 6.80
N GLU A 115 6.27 8.95 7.64
CA GLU A 115 7.33 8.92 8.65
C GLU A 115 6.84 8.56 10.05
N LYS A 116 5.59 8.28 10.20
CA LYS A 116 5.01 7.99 11.52
C LYS A 116 5.01 6.52 11.85
#